data_d1e375c0bd161ca3d6e63dd34a0f4cf8
#
_entry.id   d1e375c0bd161ca3d6e63dd34a0f4cf8
#
_cell.length_a   1.000
_cell.length_b   1.000
_cell.length_c   1.000
_cell.angle_alpha   90.00
_cell.angle_beta   90.00
_cell.angle_gamma   90.00
#
_symmetry.space_group_name_H-M   'P 1'
#
loop_
_entity.id
_entity.type
_entity.pdbx_description
1 polymer ?
#
loop_
_entity_poly.entity_id
_entity_poly.type
_entity_poly.pdbx_seq_one_letter_code
_entity_poly.pdbx_strand_id
1 'polypeptide(L)'
;PFSDSIIWIDKRVRDVDMAGQQVLSTDQYRLNVDAFARYRIVNPLQMYISARTEDRVADQLAPILGSVVRNELGKRQFAELLSPERGEIMQNIRKALDVQARQYGAEIVDVRIKKTDPPEGAPLDAAYARMKSARYQEARTIEAQGLKQAQIIRADADAEAAGIYAAAYGKDAKFYDFYRAMQSYERTFGADGSKPEGQSSIILSPSNDYLREFRGGNR
;
A
#
# COMPACT_ATOMS: atom_id res chain seq x y z
N PRO A 1 8.79 -68.86 -1.53
CA PRO A 1 8.32 -68.31 -2.79
C PRO A 1 6.81 -68.20 -2.85
N PHE A 2 6.07 -68.42 -1.72
CA PHE A 2 4.60 -68.48 -1.72
C PHE A 2 3.92 -67.37 -0.97
N SER A 3 4.61 -66.26 -0.65
CA SER A 3 4.07 -65.19 0.18
C SER A 3 4.23 -63.80 -0.42
N ASP A 4 4.43 -63.68 -1.73
CA ASP A 4 4.52 -62.38 -2.36
C ASP A 4 3.10 -61.80 -2.55
N SER A 5 2.86 -60.63 -1.99
CA SER A 5 1.63 -59.89 -2.16
C SER A 5 1.85 -58.66 -3.05
N ILE A 6 0.98 -58.49 -4.04
CA ILE A 6 1.01 -57.31 -4.90
C ILE A 6 0.21 -56.17 -4.20
N ILE A 7 0.87 -55.04 -4.02
CA ILE A 7 0.21 -53.82 -3.50
C ILE A 7 0.05 -52.82 -4.63
N TRP A 8 -1.18 -52.42 -4.87
CA TRP A 8 -1.52 -51.41 -5.85
C TRP A 8 -1.44 -50.03 -5.19
N ILE A 9 -0.74 -49.09 -5.80
CA ILE A 9 -0.56 -47.73 -5.32
C ILE A 9 -1.09 -46.77 -6.39
N ASP A 10 -2.04 -45.90 -6.00
CA ASP A 10 -2.60 -44.89 -6.88
C ASP A 10 -1.64 -43.70 -7.01
N LYS A 11 -1.25 -43.36 -8.24
CA LYS A 11 -0.38 -42.23 -8.56
C LYS A 11 -1.13 -40.97 -8.98
N ARG A 12 -2.47 -40.99 -8.92
CA ARG A 12 -3.27 -39.79 -9.22
C ARG A 12 -3.00 -38.69 -8.20
N VAL A 13 -3.31 -37.46 -8.63
CA VAL A 13 -3.20 -36.31 -7.73
C VAL A 13 -4.28 -36.41 -6.67
N ARG A 14 -3.86 -36.31 -5.40
CA ARG A 14 -4.72 -36.27 -4.22
C ARG A 14 -4.52 -34.96 -3.48
N ASP A 15 -5.48 -34.57 -2.67
CA ASP A 15 -5.43 -33.39 -1.82
C ASP A 15 -5.22 -33.74 -0.36
N VAL A 16 -4.53 -32.86 0.32
CA VAL A 16 -4.39 -32.84 1.76
C VAL A 16 -4.87 -31.48 2.28
N ASP A 17 -5.83 -31.53 3.17
CA ASP A 17 -6.41 -30.36 3.82
C ASP A 17 -5.73 -30.10 5.16
N MET A 18 -5.50 -28.83 5.45
CA MET A 18 -5.08 -28.35 6.76
C MET A 18 -6.30 -27.67 7.42
N ALA A 19 -6.66 -28.14 8.61
CA ALA A 19 -7.66 -27.47 9.44
C ALA A 19 -7.16 -26.08 9.84
N GLY A 20 -8.09 -25.15 10.05
CA GLY A 20 -7.82 -23.75 10.36
C GLY A 20 -6.74 -23.54 11.40
N GLN A 21 -5.64 -22.93 11.01
CA GLN A 21 -4.49 -22.69 11.87
C GLN A 21 -4.32 -21.21 12.14
N GLN A 22 -4.15 -20.86 13.41
CA GLN A 22 -3.81 -19.50 13.78
C GLN A 22 -2.35 -19.19 13.45
N VAL A 23 -2.14 -18.15 12.67
CA VAL A 23 -0.83 -17.62 12.28
C VAL A 23 -0.73 -16.19 12.73
N LEU A 24 0.42 -15.79 13.27
CA LEU A 24 0.73 -14.41 13.61
C LEU A 24 1.62 -13.84 12.49
N SER A 25 1.16 -12.79 11.81
CA SER A 25 1.94 -12.08 10.80
C SER A 25 2.96 -11.12 11.44
N THR A 26 3.91 -10.62 10.65
CA THR A 26 4.95 -9.69 11.13
C THR A 26 4.37 -8.39 11.71
N ASP A 27 3.23 -7.93 11.18
CA ASP A 27 2.47 -6.78 11.65
C ASP A 27 1.52 -7.09 12.81
N GLN A 28 1.75 -8.26 13.49
CA GLN A 28 1.01 -8.72 14.68
C GLN A 28 -0.48 -8.99 14.48
N TYR A 29 -0.92 -9.22 13.25
CA TYR A 29 -2.27 -9.70 13.00
C TYR A 29 -2.34 -11.22 13.24
N ARG A 30 -3.33 -11.62 14.04
CA ARG A 30 -3.69 -13.04 14.17
C ARG A 30 -4.64 -13.40 13.04
N LEU A 31 -4.27 -14.41 12.27
CA LEU A 31 -5.02 -14.86 11.11
C LEU A 31 -5.43 -16.31 11.31
N ASN A 32 -6.66 -16.64 10.98
CA ASN A 32 -7.08 -18.02 10.85
C ASN A 32 -6.96 -18.43 9.38
N VAL A 33 -6.06 -19.36 9.10
CA VAL A 33 -5.68 -19.73 7.73
C VAL A 33 -6.07 -21.16 7.46
N ASP A 34 -6.90 -21.36 6.43
CA ASP A 34 -7.21 -22.66 5.86
C ASP A 34 -6.44 -22.81 4.56
N ALA A 35 -5.71 -23.91 4.41
CA ALA A 35 -4.96 -24.20 3.22
C ALA A 35 -5.12 -25.67 2.81
N PHE A 36 -4.87 -25.94 1.55
CA PHE A 36 -4.75 -27.30 1.03
C PHE A 36 -3.55 -27.41 0.10
N ALA A 37 -3.01 -28.62 0.02
CA ALA A 37 -2.00 -28.95 -0.94
C ALA A 37 -2.45 -30.12 -1.80
N ARG A 38 -2.04 -30.12 -3.06
CA ARG A 38 -2.21 -31.26 -3.96
C ARG A 38 -0.88 -31.97 -4.12
N TYR A 39 -0.90 -33.27 -3.93
CA TYR A 39 0.28 -34.10 -4.02
C TYR A 39 0.02 -35.34 -4.89
N ARG A 40 1.10 -35.97 -5.35
CA ARG A 40 1.05 -37.27 -6.03
C ARG A 40 2.19 -38.15 -5.53
N ILE A 41 2.00 -39.45 -5.56
CA ILE A 41 3.02 -40.40 -5.22
C ILE A 41 3.94 -40.61 -6.45
N VAL A 42 5.22 -40.26 -6.30
CA VAL A 42 6.24 -40.43 -7.35
C VAL A 42 7.14 -41.61 -7.07
N ASN A 43 7.39 -41.92 -5.80
CA ASN A 43 8.18 -43.06 -5.37
C ASN A 43 7.35 -44.01 -4.49
N PRO A 44 6.70 -45.04 -5.08
CA PRO A 44 5.87 -46.00 -4.33
C PRO A 44 6.62 -46.79 -3.26
N LEU A 45 7.89 -47.14 -3.51
CA LEU A 45 8.69 -47.85 -2.54
C LEU A 45 8.97 -47.04 -1.30
N GLN A 46 9.39 -45.79 -1.49
CA GLN A 46 9.63 -44.85 -0.39
C GLN A 46 8.35 -44.60 0.41
N MET A 47 7.22 -44.40 -0.28
CA MET A 47 5.93 -44.23 0.37
C MET A 47 5.55 -45.43 1.23
N TYR A 48 5.73 -46.63 0.70
CA TYR A 48 5.40 -47.85 1.44
C TYR A 48 6.30 -48.05 2.68
N ILE A 49 7.58 -47.71 2.59
CA ILE A 49 8.51 -47.79 3.72
C ILE A 49 8.16 -46.78 4.80
N SER A 50 7.82 -45.53 4.43
CA SER A 50 7.61 -44.40 5.35
C SER A 50 6.19 -44.35 5.93
N ALA A 51 5.18 -44.58 5.11
CA ALA A 51 3.76 -44.37 5.50
C ALA A 51 2.90 -45.65 5.37
N ARG A 52 3.31 -46.65 4.61
CA ARG A 52 2.63 -47.90 4.31
C ARG A 52 1.34 -47.76 3.48
N THR A 53 0.57 -46.69 3.67
CA THR A 53 -0.67 -46.40 2.94
C THR A 53 -0.70 -44.97 2.46
N GLU A 54 -1.44 -44.73 1.40
CA GLU A 54 -1.61 -43.39 0.82
C GLU A 54 -2.32 -42.43 1.78
N ASP A 55 -3.28 -42.91 2.55
CA ASP A 55 -4.01 -42.06 3.53
C ASP A 55 -3.07 -41.62 4.66
N ARG A 56 -2.16 -42.47 5.10
CA ARG A 56 -1.15 -42.05 6.09
C ARG A 56 -0.18 -41.00 5.54
N VAL A 57 0.07 -40.96 4.23
CA VAL A 57 0.85 -39.86 3.63
C VAL A 57 0.09 -38.54 3.82
N ALA A 58 -1.22 -38.48 3.58
CA ALA A 58 -2.03 -37.31 3.82
C ALA A 58 -2.02 -36.89 5.30
N ASP A 59 -2.18 -37.87 6.23
CA ASP A 59 -2.14 -37.63 7.67
C ASP A 59 -0.80 -37.03 8.13
N GLN A 60 0.30 -37.45 7.55
CA GLN A 60 1.64 -36.94 7.85
C GLN A 60 1.89 -35.56 7.19
N LEU A 61 1.39 -35.34 5.98
CA LEU A 61 1.56 -34.08 5.28
C LEU A 61 0.72 -32.93 5.86
N ALA A 62 -0.45 -33.21 6.42
CA ALA A 62 -1.34 -32.18 6.97
C ALA A 62 -0.68 -31.32 8.08
N PRO A 63 -0.05 -31.88 9.13
CA PRO A 63 0.64 -31.10 10.15
C PRO A 63 1.89 -30.39 9.60
N ILE A 64 2.58 -31.01 8.63
CA ILE A 64 3.74 -30.40 7.97
C ILE A 64 3.30 -29.18 7.16
N LEU A 65 2.21 -29.28 6.39
CA LEU A 65 1.61 -28.16 5.67
C LEU A 65 1.30 -27.02 6.64
N GLY A 66 0.68 -27.32 7.78
CA GLY A 66 0.37 -26.31 8.82
C GLY A 66 1.61 -25.60 9.35
N SER A 67 2.68 -26.33 9.60
CA SER A 67 3.96 -25.78 10.08
C SER A 67 4.63 -24.90 9.03
N VAL A 68 4.67 -25.33 7.77
CA VAL A 68 5.27 -24.59 6.66
C VAL A 68 4.46 -23.30 6.40
N VAL A 69 3.14 -23.40 6.36
CA VAL A 69 2.25 -22.23 6.20
C VAL A 69 2.48 -21.22 7.32
N ARG A 70 2.50 -21.67 8.58
CA ARG A 70 2.78 -20.80 9.72
C ARG A 70 4.14 -20.11 9.61
N ASN A 71 5.16 -20.83 9.25
CA ASN A 71 6.52 -20.30 9.15
C ASN A 71 6.66 -19.27 8.02
N GLU A 72 6.06 -19.52 6.87
CA GLU A 72 6.15 -18.60 5.72
C GLU A 72 5.27 -17.36 5.91
N LEU A 73 4.05 -17.52 6.40
CA LEU A 73 3.16 -16.38 6.64
C LEU A 73 3.61 -15.53 7.84
N GLY A 74 4.24 -16.14 8.85
CA GLY A 74 4.79 -15.42 9.99
C GLY A 74 5.95 -14.48 9.65
N LYS A 75 6.57 -14.62 8.47
CA LYS A 75 7.62 -13.73 7.98
C LYS A 75 7.09 -12.57 7.14
N ARG A 76 5.78 -12.53 6.85
CA ARG A 76 5.16 -11.61 5.90
C ARG A 76 4.14 -10.70 6.58
N GLN A 77 3.89 -9.54 5.95
CA GLN A 77 2.81 -8.66 6.37
C GLN A 77 1.47 -9.15 5.81
N PHE A 78 0.38 -8.88 6.53
CA PHE A 78 -0.96 -9.27 6.08
C PHE A 78 -1.31 -8.67 4.70
N ALA A 79 -0.87 -7.43 4.44
CA ALA A 79 -1.10 -6.76 3.16
C ALA A 79 -0.51 -7.51 1.95
N GLU A 80 0.63 -8.20 2.12
CA GLU A 80 1.27 -8.99 1.06
C GLU A 80 0.43 -10.20 0.64
N LEU A 81 -0.38 -10.75 1.55
CA LEU A 81 -1.29 -11.87 1.26
C LEU A 81 -2.48 -11.46 0.36
N LEU A 82 -2.80 -10.17 0.34
CA LEU A 82 -3.88 -9.60 -0.48
C LEU A 82 -3.36 -9.00 -1.79
N SER A 83 -2.04 -8.94 -1.96
CA SER A 83 -1.36 -8.38 -3.13
C SER A 83 -0.98 -9.45 -4.16
N PRO A 84 -0.52 -9.08 -5.37
CA PRO A 84 0.02 -10.00 -6.37
C PRO A 84 1.20 -10.86 -5.86
N GLU A 85 1.92 -10.40 -4.84
CA GLU A 85 3.04 -11.09 -4.19
C GLU A 85 2.62 -12.41 -3.52
N ARG A 86 1.32 -12.60 -3.29
CA ARG A 86 0.74 -13.87 -2.82
C ARG A 86 1.21 -15.08 -3.66
N GLY A 87 1.44 -14.88 -4.97
CA GLY A 87 1.94 -15.93 -5.86
C GLY A 87 3.31 -16.46 -5.45
N GLU A 88 4.21 -15.58 -5.05
CA GLU A 88 5.56 -15.96 -4.59
C GLU A 88 5.50 -16.67 -3.24
N ILE A 89 4.66 -16.21 -2.33
CA ILE A 89 4.46 -16.85 -1.02
C ILE A 89 3.98 -18.28 -1.20
N MET A 90 3.00 -18.50 -2.08
CA MET A 90 2.51 -19.86 -2.39
C MET A 90 3.59 -20.74 -3.01
N GLN A 91 4.44 -20.19 -3.85
CA GLN A 91 5.58 -20.91 -4.43
C GLN A 91 6.62 -21.32 -3.36
N ASN A 92 6.90 -20.45 -2.40
CA ASN A 92 7.83 -20.73 -1.31
C ASN A 92 7.27 -21.83 -0.39
N ILE A 93 5.99 -21.73 -0.02
CA ILE A 93 5.29 -22.77 0.75
C ILE A 93 5.35 -24.10 -0.01
N ARG A 94 5.06 -24.12 -1.32
CA ARG A 94 5.12 -25.32 -2.14
C ARG A 94 6.50 -25.95 -2.12
N LYS A 95 7.58 -25.17 -2.33
CA LYS A 95 8.96 -25.65 -2.32
C LYS A 95 9.35 -26.22 -0.95
N ALA A 96 9.02 -25.51 0.13
CA ALA A 96 9.34 -25.96 1.48
C ALA A 96 8.58 -27.25 1.85
N LEU A 97 7.32 -27.36 1.45
CA LEU A 97 6.53 -28.57 1.65
C LEU A 97 7.02 -29.75 0.78
N ASP A 98 7.44 -29.49 -0.47
CA ASP A 98 7.94 -30.53 -1.39
C ASP A 98 9.20 -31.21 -0.83
N VAL A 99 10.11 -30.45 -0.23
CA VAL A 99 11.31 -31.00 0.42
C VAL A 99 10.93 -32.02 1.50
N GLN A 100 9.91 -31.75 2.28
CA GLN A 100 9.42 -32.65 3.33
C GLN A 100 8.62 -33.84 2.73
N ALA A 101 7.80 -33.57 1.71
CA ALA A 101 6.97 -34.58 1.06
C ALA A 101 7.79 -35.67 0.38
N ARG A 102 8.98 -35.35 -0.12
CA ARG A 102 9.90 -36.33 -0.74
C ARG A 102 10.33 -37.46 0.20
N GLN A 103 10.35 -37.20 1.51
CA GLN A 103 10.64 -38.23 2.52
C GLN A 103 9.57 -39.33 2.56
N TYR A 104 8.36 -38.98 2.15
CA TYR A 104 7.21 -39.87 2.05
C TYR A 104 6.98 -40.38 0.61
N GLY A 105 7.94 -40.17 -0.29
CA GLY A 105 7.80 -40.56 -1.69
C GLY A 105 6.78 -39.79 -2.49
N ALA A 106 6.35 -38.64 -1.95
CA ALA A 106 5.35 -37.72 -2.56
C ALA A 106 6.01 -36.47 -3.16
N GLU A 107 5.36 -35.89 -4.15
CA GLU A 107 5.71 -34.60 -4.75
C GLU A 107 4.53 -33.67 -4.63
N ILE A 108 4.80 -32.42 -4.27
CA ILE A 108 3.76 -31.38 -4.15
C ILE A 108 3.55 -30.69 -5.50
N VAL A 109 2.34 -30.84 -6.03
CA VAL A 109 1.94 -30.24 -7.31
C VAL A 109 1.62 -28.76 -7.12
N ASP A 110 0.77 -28.45 -6.12
CA ASP A 110 0.30 -27.10 -5.87
C ASP A 110 -0.10 -26.91 -4.40
N VAL A 111 -0.01 -25.67 -3.90
CA VAL A 111 -0.49 -25.29 -2.57
C VAL A 111 -1.34 -24.04 -2.71
N ARG A 112 -2.53 -24.04 -2.07
CA ARG A 112 -3.42 -22.86 -2.07
C ARG A 112 -4.02 -22.62 -0.69
N ILE A 113 -4.16 -21.35 -0.38
CA ILE A 113 -4.91 -20.89 0.79
C ILE A 113 -6.37 -20.78 0.36
N LYS A 114 -7.25 -21.46 1.06
CA LYS A 114 -8.71 -21.42 0.89
C LYS A 114 -9.28 -20.14 1.48
N LYS A 115 -8.86 -19.84 2.72
CA LYS A 115 -9.41 -18.76 3.54
C LYS A 115 -8.32 -18.16 4.41
N THR A 116 -8.36 -16.85 4.58
CA THR A 116 -7.48 -16.13 5.49
C THR A 116 -8.33 -15.07 6.18
N ASP A 117 -8.81 -15.39 7.36
CA ASP A 117 -9.66 -14.49 8.13
C ASP A 117 -8.96 -14.09 9.43
N PRO A 118 -9.12 -12.85 9.85
CA PRO A 118 -8.84 -12.48 11.23
C PRO A 118 -9.83 -13.21 12.16
N PRO A 119 -9.44 -13.56 13.38
CA PRO A 119 -10.33 -14.22 14.34
C PRO A 119 -11.58 -13.37 14.60
N GLU A 120 -12.75 -13.99 14.68
CA GLU A 120 -14.02 -13.33 14.92
C GLU A 120 -14.07 -12.64 16.30
N GLY A 121 -14.87 -11.57 16.42
CA GLY A 121 -15.11 -10.84 17.66
C GLY A 121 -14.22 -9.62 17.88
N ALA A 122 -14.01 -9.23 19.13
CA ALA A 122 -13.26 -8.02 19.50
C ALA A 122 -11.87 -7.88 18.88
N PRO A 123 -11.08 -8.96 18.62
CA PRO A 123 -9.83 -8.87 17.90
C PRO A 123 -9.98 -8.44 16.44
N LEU A 124 -11.07 -8.83 15.77
CA LEU A 124 -11.40 -8.46 14.40
C LEU A 124 -11.69 -6.96 14.29
N ASP A 125 -12.56 -6.45 15.18
CA ASP A 125 -12.92 -5.03 15.23
C ASP A 125 -11.69 -4.16 15.52
N ALA A 126 -10.83 -4.60 16.44
CA ALA A 126 -9.56 -3.92 16.73
C ALA A 126 -8.60 -3.93 15.54
N ALA A 127 -8.54 -5.03 14.78
CA ALA A 127 -7.72 -5.11 13.57
C ALA A 127 -8.23 -4.16 12.48
N TYR A 128 -9.53 -4.13 12.23
CA TYR A 128 -10.13 -3.18 11.29
C TYR A 128 -9.92 -1.72 11.70
N ALA A 129 -10.06 -1.40 12.98
CA ALA A 129 -9.82 -0.05 13.50
C ALA A 129 -8.37 0.38 13.28
N ARG A 130 -7.39 -0.53 13.54
CA ARG A 130 -5.96 -0.26 13.27
C ARG A 130 -5.69 -0.07 11.77
N MET A 131 -6.22 -0.94 10.91
CA MET A 131 -6.06 -0.82 9.46
C MET A 131 -6.63 0.51 8.95
N LYS A 132 -7.84 0.88 9.39
CA LYS A 132 -8.47 2.15 9.05
C LYS A 132 -7.63 3.35 9.51
N SER A 133 -7.12 3.30 10.74
CA SER A 133 -6.26 4.36 11.29
C SER A 133 -4.94 4.48 10.51
N ALA A 134 -4.29 3.34 10.19
CA ALA A 134 -3.06 3.33 9.40
C ALA A 134 -3.27 3.93 8.01
N ARG A 135 -4.35 3.55 7.31
CA ARG A 135 -4.68 4.10 5.99
C ARG A 135 -5.02 5.59 6.06
N TYR A 136 -5.70 6.02 7.11
CA TYR A 136 -5.98 7.44 7.32
C TYR A 136 -4.71 8.25 7.56
N GLN A 137 -3.76 7.72 8.34
CA GLN A 137 -2.46 8.36 8.55
C GLN A 137 -1.64 8.43 7.25
N GLU A 138 -1.62 7.35 6.47
CA GLU A 138 -0.95 7.31 5.17
C GLU A 138 -1.53 8.39 4.22
N ALA A 139 -2.85 8.46 4.10
CA ALA A 139 -3.54 9.46 3.29
C ALA A 139 -3.19 10.90 3.73
N ARG A 140 -3.22 11.17 5.04
CA ARG A 140 -2.82 12.46 5.61
C ARG A 140 -1.36 12.81 5.32
N THR A 141 -0.47 11.83 5.35
CA THR A 141 0.95 12.04 5.04
C THR A 141 1.13 12.41 3.57
N ILE A 142 0.45 11.72 2.66
CA ILE A 142 0.47 12.02 1.22
C ILE A 142 -0.10 13.42 0.95
N GLU A 143 -1.23 13.76 1.57
CA GLU A 143 -1.85 15.08 1.46
C GLU A 143 -0.91 16.18 1.95
N ALA A 144 -0.30 16.00 3.13
CA ALA A 144 0.65 16.96 3.69
C ALA A 144 1.90 17.13 2.81
N GLN A 145 2.40 16.04 2.22
CA GLN A 145 3.50 16.11 1.25
C GLN A 145 3.11 16.86 -0.01
N GLY A 146 1.89 16.64 -0.52
CA GLY A 146 1.36 17.36 -1.67
C GLY A 146 1.22 18.85 -1.40
N LEU A 147 0.66 19.24 -0.26
CA LEU A 147 0.54 20.64 0.16
C LEU A 147 1.92 21.30 0.33
N LYS A 148 2.87 20.60 0.97
CA LYS A 148 4.25 21.08 1.10
C LYS A 148 4.88 21.33 -0.28
N GLN A 149 4.75 20.37 -1.20
CA GLN A 149 5.31 20.50 -2.54
C GLN A 149 4.67 21.66 -3.32
N ALA A 150 3.36 21.80 -3.23
CA ALA A 150 2.64 22.92 -3.84
C ALA A 150 3.09 24.27 -3.27
N GLN A 151 3.35 24.35 -1.97
CA GLN A 151 3.85 25.56 -1.34
C GLN A 151 5.29 25.91 -1.77
N ILE A 152 6.15 24.91 -1.90
CA ILE A 152 7.51 25.12 -2.42
C ILE A 152 7.45 25.66 -3.85
N ILE A 153 6.67 25.02 -4.74
CA ILE A 153 6.54 25.46 -6.13
C ILE A 153 6.03 26.91 -6.21
N ARG A 154 5.05 27.26 -5.39
CA ARG A 154 4.52 28.64 -5.34
C ARG A 154 5.60 29.61 -4.85
N ALA A 155 6.30 29.27 -3.77
CA ALA A 155 7.34 30.13 -3.21
C ALA A 155 8.50 30.35 -4.21
N ASP A 156 8.91 29.31 -4.93
CA ASP A 156 9.93 29.41 -5.95
C ASP A 156 9.48 30.29 -7.13
N ALA A 157 8.22 30.12 -7.57
CA ALA A 157 7.65 30.95 -8.63
C ALA A 157 7.51 32.43 -8.19
N ASP A 158 7.08 32.67 -6.95
CA ASP A 158 7.01 34.02 -6.38
C ASP A 158 8.39 34.67 -6.26
N ALA A 159 9.39 33.92 -5.84
CA ALA A 159 10.77 34.38 -5.77
C ALA A 159 11.34 34.72 -7.17
N GLU A 160 11.09 33.87 -8.17
CA GLU A 160 11.47 34.13 -9.55
C GLU A 160 10.78 35.39 -10.11
N ALA A 161 9.47 35.49 -9.90
CA ALA A 161 8.69 36.67 -10.29
C ALA A 161 9.25 37.95 -9.62
N ALA A 162 9.52 37.90 -8.31
CA ALA A 162 10.12 39.03 -7.59
C ALA A 162 11.50 39.42 -8.15
N GLY A 163 12.32 38.42 -8.53
CA GLY A 163 13.60 38.65 -9.19
C GLY A 163 13.45 39.36 -10.54
N ILE A 164 12.48 38.93 -11.37
CA ILE A 164 12.16 39.56 -12.66
C ILE A 164 11.70 41.00 -12.47
N TYR A 165 10.80 41.24 -11.49
CA TYR A 165 10.33 42.60 -11.18
C TYR A 165 11.43 43.50 -10.65
N ALA A 166 12.34 43.02 -9.80
CA ALA A 166 13.46 43.76 -9.28
C ALA A 166 14.45 44.16 -10.40
N ALA A 167 14.72 43.24 -11.35
CA ALA A 167 15.53 43.54 -12.52
C ALA A 167 14.88 44.57 -13.47
N ALA A 168 13.57 44.50 -13.63
CA ALA A 168 12.83 45.49 -14.41
C ALA A 168 12.80 46.88 -13.74
N TYR A 169 12.61 46.92 -12.40
CA TYR A 169 12.67 48.15 -11.60
C TYR A 169 14.01 48.87 -11.73
N GLY A 170 15.12 48.11 -11.74
CA GLY A 170 16.45 48.69 -11.91
C GLY A 170 16.68 49.41 -13.25
N LYS A 171 15.83 49.16 -14.26
CA LYS A 171 15.91 49.84 -15.57
C LYS A 171 15.21 51.17 -15.61
N ASP A 172 14.03 51.30 -15.00
CA ASP A 172 13.27 52.53 -14.89
C ASP A 172 12.37 52.50 -13.65
N ALA A 173 12.86 53.06 -12.56
CA ALA A 173 12.17 53.05 -11.26
C ALA A 173 10.87 53.82 -11.30
N LYS A 174 10.83 54.96 -12.05
CA LYS A 174 9.66 55.83 -12.13
C LYS A 174 8.50 55.15 -12.87
N PHE A 175 8.83 54.44 -13.97
CA PHE A 175 7.82 53.66 -14.70
C PHE A 175 7.31 52.50 -13.89
N TYR A 176 8.17 51.82 -13.14
CA TYR A 176 7.76 50.70 -12.28
C TYR A 176 6.80 51.18 -11.14
N ASP A 177 7.14 52.26 -10.48
CA ASP A 177 6.26 52.86 -9.44
C ASP A 177 4.89 53.21 -10.00
N PHE A 178 4.86 53.86 -11.15
CA PHE A 178 3.60 54.14 -11.87
C PHE A 178 2.81 52.88 -12.20
N TYR A 179 3.46 51.88 -12.77
CA TYR A 179 2.83 50.58 -13.11
C TYR A 179 2.24 49.88 -11.89
N ARG A 180 3.00 49.82 -10.80
CA ARG A 180 2.56 49.22 -9.53
C ARG A 180 1.41 49.98 -8.91
N ALA A 181 1.41 51.28 -8.98
CA ALA A 181 0.30 52.10 -8.52
C ALA A 181 -0.98 51.82 -9.34
N MET A 182 -0.87 51.75 -10.67
CA MET A 182 -2.01 51.40 -11.54
C MET A 182 -2.56 50.01 -11.24
N GLN A 183 -1.70 49.02 -11.07
CA GLN A 183 -2.11 47.66 -10.74
C GLN A 183 -2.79 47.59 -9.34
N SER A 184 -2.30 48.39 -8.39
CA SER A 184 -2.93 48.49 -7.07
C SER A 184 -4.32 49.11 -7.18
N TYR A 185 -4.46 50.14 -8.02
CA TYR A 185 -5.77 50.82 -8.24
C TYR A 185 -6.77 49.86 -8.92
N GLU A 186 -6.35 49.12 -9.95
CA GLU A 186 -7.20 48.13 -10.61
C GLU A 186 -7.74 47.08 -9.62
N ARG A 187 -6.90 46.56 -8.75
CA ARG A 187 -7.31 45.61 -7.72
C ARG A 187 -8.23 46.21 -6.67
N THR A 188 -7.94 47.43 -6.26
CA THR A 188 -8.72 48.10 -5.19
C THR A 188 -10.09 48.56 -5.70
N PHE A 189 -10.17 49.04 -6.93
CA PHE A 189 -11.41 49.56 -7.50
C PHE A 189 -12.16 48.57 -8.38
N GLY A 190 -11.63 47.34 -8.54
CA GLY A 190 -12.30 46.27 -9.28
C GLY A 190 -12.43 46.51 -10.78
N ALA A 191 -11.52 47.29 -11.38
CA ALA A 191 -11.54 47.62 -12.81
C ALA A 191 -11.28 46.41 -13.71
N ASP A 192 -10.71 45.33 -13.17
CA ASP A 192 -10.44 44.05 -13.86
C ASP A 192 -11.67 43.09 -13.91
N GLY A 193 -12.83 43.53 -13.39
CA GLY A 193 -14.05 42.71 -13.33
C GLY A 193 -14.06 41.69 -12.17
N SER A 194 -13.02 41.61 -11.36
CA SER A 194 -13.06 40.89 -10.11
C SER A 194 -13.94 41.62 -9.11
N LYS A 195 -14.99 40.95 -8.60
CA LYS A 195 -15.78 41.55 -7.50
C LYS A 195 -14.87 41.59 -6.28
N PRO A 196 -14.72 42.76 -5.61
CA PRO A 196 -13.97 42.83 -4.37
C PRO A 196 -14.62 41.87 -3.35
N GLU A 197 -13.85 40.99 -2.78
CA GLU A 197 -14.29 40.11 -1.70
C GLU A 197 -14.56 40.98 -0.45
N GLY A 198 -15.83 41.30 -0.24
CA GLY A 198 -16.32 42.06 0.91
C GLY A 198 -16.78 43.46 0.57
N GLN A 199 -17.82 43.93 1.27
CA GLN A 199 -18.27 45.32 1.23
C GLN A 199 -17.30 46.17 2.05
N SER A 200 -16.18 46.58 1.48
CA SER A 200 -15.26 47.53 2.08
C SER A 200 -15.47 48.90 1.43
N SER A 201 -15.91 49.88 2.20
CA SER A 201 -15.99 51.29 1.79
C SER A 201 -14.68 51.97 2.17
N ILE A 202 -13.93 52.42 1.17
CA ILE A 202 -12.69 53.17 1.38
C ILE A 202 -12.98 54.64 1.13
N ILE A 203 -12.85 55.47 2.17
CA ILE A 203 -12.94 56.92 2.04
C ILE A 203 -11.53 57.48 1.86
N LEU A 204 -11.26 57.96 0.65
CA LEU A 204 -9.95 58.54 0.32
C LEU A 204 -10.12 60.06 0.12
N SER A 205 -9.25 60.85 0.77
CA SER A 205 -9.14 62.28 0.44
C SER A 205 -8.41 62.44 -0.91
N PRO A 206 -8.82 63.41 -1.76
CA PRO A 206 -8.06 63.71 -2.98
C PRO A 206 -6.59 64.05 -2.75
N SER A 207 -6.20 64.44 -1.53
CA SER A 207 -4.85 64.75 -1.12
C SER A 207 -4.07 63.52 -0.56
N ASN A 208 -4.67 62.33 -0.54
CA ASN A 208 -4.03 61.15 -0.03
C ASN A 208 -2.83 60.74 -0.92
N ASP A 209 -1.71 60.36 -0.30
CA ASP A 209 -0.51 59.90 -0.99
C ASP A 209 -0.73 58.64 -1.83
N TYR A 210 -1.74 57.83 -1.49
CA TYR A 210 -2.12 56.65 -2.28
C TYR A 210 -2.55 57.03 -3.71
N LEU A 211 -3.17 58.20 -3.90
CA LEU A 211 -3.61 58.69 -5.21
C LEU A 211 -2.61 59.67 -5.86
N ARG A 212 -1.37 59.68 -5.39
CA ARG A 212 -0.31 60.59 -5.88
C ARG A 212 -0.08 60.48 -7.38
N GLU A 213 -0.07 59.27 -7.92
CA GLU A 213 0.17 59.03 -9.35
C GLU A 213 -1.00 59.46 -10.25
N PHE A 214 -2.23 59.46 -9.71
CA PHE A 214 -3.39 60.03 -10.41
C PHE A 214 -3.36 61.55 -10.57
N ARG A 215 -2.66 62.24 -9.68
CA ARG A 215 -2.56 63.71 -9.73
C ARG A 215 -1.48 64.19 -10.70
N GLY A 216 -0.81 63.31 -11.39
CA GLY A 216 0.34 63.67 -12.20
C GLY A 216 1.47 64.15 -11.32
N GLY A 217 2.44 63.28 -11.07
CA GLY A 217 3.61 63.57 -10.23
C GLY A 217 4.18 64.92 -10.63
N ASN A 218 4.25 65.82 -9.65
CA ASN A 218 4.79 67.16 -9.84
C ASN A 218 6.26 67.03 -10.32
N ARG A 219 6.56 67.62 -11.43
CA ARG A 219 7.89 67.71 -12.04
C ARG A 219 8.89 68.30 -11.08
#